data_82ed50215d22afe1f07824a564558c10
#
_entry.id   82ed50215d22afe1f07824a564558c10
#
_cell.length_a   1.000
_cell.length_b   1.000
_cell.length_c   1.000
_cell.angle_alpha   90.00
_cell.angle_beta   90.00
_cell.angle_gamma   90.00
#
_symmetry.space_group_name_H-M   'P 1'
#
loop_
_entity.id
_entity.type
_entity.pdbx_description
1 polymer ?
#
loop_
_entity_poly.entity_id
_entity_poly.type
_entity_poly.pdbx_seq_one_letter_code
_entity_poly.pdbx_strand_id
1 'polypeptide(L)'
;MNNLTFTPQRYVEALPLDAAGKTRLAASLQNAQTFHQLHESLGQDVAASDRPEDAPLKSVSSRVEMAWPDSLAGGQQLGKDYLDRTTLKAMPKVKRSLMFPEAWRTNPLARAWDSLRGHKSVPRYASAEEQRAEEKWRHVGSIRRYILLILTIMQTVVATWYMKTILPYQGWTLLDPMDMINQNWQQSVMQILPYVLQTGILFLFAILFCWVSAGFWTALMGFLQLLIGRDKYSISYSTVGDEPLNPAHRTALIMPICNEDVGRVFAGLRATWESVVRTGNAEHFDVYILSDSYDADIAIAEQKAWMELVRDVGGAGKIFYRRRRRRVKRKSGNIDDFCRRWGSNYSYMVVLDADSVMSGECLTGLVRMMDANPNAGIIQSSPKASGMDTLYARCQQFATRVYGPLFTAGLHFWQLGESHYWGHNAII
;
A
#
# COMPACT_ATOMS: atom_id res chain seq x y z
N MET A 1 -6.65 17.50 35.93
CA MET A 1 -6.10 17.12 34.59
C MET A 1 -5.71 18.39 33.89
N ASN A 2 -4.43 18.69 33.80
CA ASN A 2 -3.94 19.92 33.15
C ASN A 2 -4.21 19.84 31.67
N ASN A 3 -5.08 20.70 31.17
CA ASN A 3 -5.25 20.96 29.74
C ASN A 3 -3.94 21.55 29.21
N LEU A 4 -3.01 20.70 28.84
CA LEU A 4 -1.80 21.07 28.11
C LEU A 4 -2.23 21.43 26.69
N THR A 5 -2.66 22.66 26.49
CA THR A 5 -2.84 23.20 25.14
C THR A 5 -1.51 23.12 24.42
N PHE A 6 -1.49 22.39 23.31
CA PHE A 6 -0.37 22.38 22.38
C PHE A 6 -0.16 23.80 21.88
N THR A 7 1.05 24.34 22.08
CA THR A 7 1.41 25.65 21.59
C THR A 7 2.49 25.51 20.51
N PRO A 8 2.48 26.39 19.48
CA PRO A 8 3.52 26.42 18.45
C PRO A 8 4.93 26.45 19.03
N GLN A 9 5.12 27.22 20.11
CA GLN A 9 6.40 27.39 20.77
C GLN A 9 6.93 26.05 21.33
N ARG A 10 6.09 25.26 21.99
CA ARG A 10 6.48 23.92 22.49
C ARG A 10 6.85 22.97 21.36
N TYR A 11 6.16 23.06 20.22
CA TYR A 11 6.51 22.28 19.06
C TYR A 11 7.88 22.64 18.51
N VAL A 12 8.18 23.95 18.37
CA VAL A 12 9.49 24.44 17.92
C VAL A 12 10.61 24.03 18.89
N GLU A 13 10.37 24.12 20.19
CA GLU A 13 11.34 23.69 21.22
C GLU A 13 11.71 22.22 21.13
N ALA A 14 10.75 21.37 20.77
CA ALA A 14 10.94 19.93 20.63
C ALA A 14 11.60 19.51 19.31
N LEU A 15 11.70 20.42 18.31
CA LEU A 15 12.33 20.10 17.03
C LEU A 15 13.86 19.97 17.17
N PRO A 16 14.49 19.04 16.45
CA PRO A 16 15.93 18.86 16.42
C PRO A 16 16.60 19.95 15.56
N LEU A 17 16.42 21.21 15.94
CA LEU A 17 17.02 22.37 15.33
C LEU A 17 18.04 22.99 16.29
N ASP A 18 19.04 23.68 15.74
CA ASP A 18 19.93 24.50 16.53
C ASP A 18 19.20 25.69 17.17
N ALA A 19 19.83 26.36 18.13
CA ALA A 19 19.23 27.46 18.85
C ALA A 19 18.82 28.65 17.91
N ALA A 20 19.60 28.90 16.86
CA ALA A 20 19.32 29.96 15.90
C ALA A 20 18.12 29.61 15.02
N GLY A 21 17.99 28.34 14.58
CA GLY A 21 16.85 27.84 13.83
C GLY A 21 15.56 27.86 14.67
N LYS A 22 15.63 27.47 15.93
CA LYS A 22 14.49 27.53 16.87
C LYS A 22 14.02 28.96 17.08
N THR A 23 14.94 29.90 17.29
CA THR A 23 14.61 31.32 17.49
C THR A 23 13.94 31.89 16.25
N ARG A 24 14.46 31.64 15.06
CA ARG A 24 13.87 32.10 13.79
C ARG A 24 12.48 31.53 13.56
N LEU A 25 12.33 30.22 13.78
CA LEU A 25 11.04 29.56 13.63
C LEU A 25 10.01 30.07 14.65
N ALA A 26 10.42 30.29 15.90
CA ALA A 26 9.57 30.86 16.92
C ALA A 26 9.16 32.31 16.60
N ALA A 27 10.05 33.12 16.03
CA ALA A 27 9.72 34.46 15.59
C ALA A 27 8.70 34.50 14.46
N SER A 28 8.84 33.61 13.46
CA SER A 28 7.88 33.48 12.36
C SER A 28 6.50 33.01 12.85
N LEU A 29 6.48 32.21 13.93
CA LEU A 29 5.24 31.71 14.55
C LEU A 29 4.50 32.74 15.40
N GLN A 30 5.21 33.72 15.99
CA GLN A 30 4.60 34.71 16.90
C GLN A 30 3.55 35.59 16.25
N ASN A 31 3.71 35.89 14.98
CA ASN A 31 2.82 36.77 14.22
C ASN A 31 1.70 36.00 13.46
N ALA A 32 1.75 34.67 13.43
CA ALA A 32 0.79 33.86 12.71
C ALA A 32 -0.41 33.52 13.60
N GLN A 33 -1.56 34.11 13.31
CA GLN A 33 -2.84 33.80 13.98
C GLN A 33 -3.57 32.63 13.31
N THR A 34 -3.24 32.34 12.06
CA THR A 34 -3.83 31.25 11.29
C THR A 34 -2.74 30.36 10.71
N PHE A 35 -3.07 29.09 10.48
CA PHE A 35 -2.19 28.16 9.81
C PHE A 35 -1.71 28.64 8.43
N HIS A 36 -2.59 29.32 7.69
CA HIS A 36 -2.26 29.87 6.39
C HIS A 36 -1.17 30.97 6.49
N GLN A 37 -1.31 31.88 7.47
CA GLN A 37 -0.31 32.91 7.74
C GLN A 37 1.04 32.33 8.16
N LEU A 38 1.02 31.27 8.97
CA LEU A 38 2.22 30.54 9.36
C LEU A 38 2.94 29.95 8.14
N HIS A 39 2.19 29.25 7.28
CA HIS A 39 2.75 28.63 6.09
C HIS A 39 3.30 29.67 5.10
N GLU A 40 2.62 30.77 4.96
CA GLU A 40 3.04 31.89 4.10
C GLU A 40 4.31 32.58 4.63
N SER A 41 4.38 32.86 5.93
CA SER A 41 5.55 33.45 6.58
C SER A 41 6.77 32.51 6.50
N LEU A 42 6.61 31.24 6.83
CA LEU A 42 7.68 30.26 6.71
C LEU A 42 8.10 30.01 5.26
N GLY A 43 7.16 30.03 4.33
CA GLY A 43 7.43 29.84 2.91
C GLY A 43 8.22 31.00 2.32
N GLN A 44 7.92 32.22 2.70
CA GLN A 44 8.62 33.44 2.22
C GLN A 44 10.03 33.55 2.83
N ASP A 45 10.17 33.36 4.13
CA ASP A 45 11.46 33.49 4.83
C ASP A 45 12.44 32.35 4.44
N VAL A 46 11.95 31.15 4.23
CA VAL A 46 12.79 29.98 3.96
C VAL A 46 13.04 29.77 2.47
N ALA A 47 12.09 30.13 1.59
CA ALA A 47 12.27 30.04 0.14
C ALA A 47 13.27 31.05 -0.39
N ALA A 48 13.38 32.22 0.27
CA ALA A 48 14.30 33.28 -0.09
C ALA A 48 15.75 33.02 0.37
N SER A 49 15.99 32.00 1.19
CA SER A 49 17.32 31.71 1.74
C SER A 49 18.04 30.62 0.97
N ASP A 50 19.18 30.94 0.36
CA ASP A 50 20.11 29.99 -0.26
C ASP A 50 21.22 29.50 0.71
N ARG A 51 21.05 29.75 2.01
CA ARG A 51 22.08 29.38 2.99
C ARG A 51 22.01 27.90 3.32
N PRO A 52 23.15 27.18 3.37
CA PRO A 52 23.20 25.78 3.77
C PRO A 52 22.63 25.54 5.17
N GLU A 53 22.76 26.53 6.06
CA GLU A 53 22.26 26.55 7.43
C GLU A 53 20.71 26.46 7.51
N ASP A 54 20.02 26.85 6.44
CA ASP A 54 18.56 26.84 6.38
C ASP A 54 17.98 25.53 5.79
N ALA A 55 18.83 24.58 5.39
CA ALA A 55 18.38 23.28 4.89
C ALA A 55 17.49 22.51 5.91
N PRO A 56 17.81 22.49 7.22
CA PRO A 56 16.92 21.92 8.24
C PRO A 56 15.57 22.65 8.32
N LEU A 57 15.58 24.00 8.21
CA LEU A 57 14.38 24.82 8.21
C LEU A 57 13.51 24.59 6.97
N LYS A 58 14.11 24.42 5.79
CA LYS A 58 13.37 24.03 4.56
C LYS A 58 12.68 22.70 4.76
N SER A 59 13.35 21.73 5.36
CA SER A 59 12.78 20.41 5.70
C SER A 59 11.64 20.53 6.72
N VAL A 60 11.79 21.37 7.74
CA VAL A 60 10.76 21.59 8.77
C VAL A 60 9.58 22.35 8.20
N SER A 61 9.79 23.40 7.41
CA SER A 61 8.71 24.19 6.83
C SER A 61 7.79 23.36 5.94
N SER A 62 8.35 22.41 5.17
CA SER A 62 7.56 21.49 4.37
C SER A 62 6.71 20.52 5.21
N ARG A 63 7.05 20.32 6.49
CA ARG A 63 6.39 19.39 7.42
C ARG A 63 5.46 20.08 8.42
N VAL A 64 5.63 21.36 8.65
CA VAL A 64 4.81 22.12 9.62
C VAL A 64 3.33 22.06 9.28
N GLU A 65 2.99 22.12 7.99
CA GLU A 65 1.59 21.97 7.53
C GLU A 65 0.97 20.65 8.00
N MET A 66 1.77 19.60 8.11
CA MET A 66 1.31 18.28 8.56
C MET A 66 1.29 18.10 10.08
N ALA A 67 2.18 18.81 10.75
CA ALA A 67 2.31 18.74 12.21
C ALA A 67 1.30 19.60 12.94
N TRP A 68 0.75 20.58 12.25
CA TRP A 68 -0.14 21.56 12.82
C TRP A 68 -1.59 21.11 12.76
N PRO A 69 -2.28 20.97 13.90
CA PRO A 69 -3.70 20.67 13.86
C PRO A 69 -4.46 21.83 13.23
N ASP A 70 -5.40 21.53 12.35
CA ASP A 70 -6.32 22.51 11.75
C ASP A 70 -7.11 23.35 12.79
N SER A 71 -7.12 22.92 14.04
CA SER A 71 -7.84 23.52 15.18
C SER A 71 -7.13 24.69 15.85
N LEU A 72 -5.93 25.09 15.42
CA LEU A 72 -5.26 26.29 15.97
C LEU A 72 -5.96 27.60 15.62
N ALA A 73 -6.87 27.60 14.69
CA ALA A 73 -7.81 28.71 14.51
C ALA A 73 -8.85 28.69 15.63
N GLY A 74 -8.40 28.94 16.87
CA GLY A 74 -9.17 29.25 18.04
C GLY A 74 -10.54 28.60 18.16
N GLY A 75 -10.62 27.37 18.64
CA GLY A 75 -11.81 26.79 19.25
C GLY A 75 -13.12 26.84 18.47
N GLN A 76 -13.11 27.23 17.21
CA GLN A 76 -14.30 27.27 16.40
C GLN A 76 -14.65 25.89 15.89
N GLN A 77 -15.85 25.48 16.17
CA GLN A 77 -16.50 24.26 15.71
C GLN A 77 -16.12 23.95 14.27
N LEU A 78 -15.63 22.74 14.04
CA LEU A 78 -15.49 22.12 12.73
C LEU A 78 -16.88 21.87 12.13
N GLY A 79 -17.64 22.95 11.89
CA GLY A 79 -18.95 22.92 11.23
C GLY A 79 -18.80 22.76 9.72
N LYS A 80 -19.91 22.49 9.05
CA LYS A 80 -20.01 22.37 7.58
C LYS A 80 -19.43 23.58 6.81
N ASP A 81 -19.29 24.72 7.46
CA ASP A 81 -18.78 25.97 6.91
C ASP A 81 -17.26 25.97 6.69
N TYR A 82 -16.55 25.02 7.24
CA TYR A 82 -15.11 24.83 7.02
C TYR A 82 -14.75 24.38 5.59
N LEU A 83 -15.75 24.09 4.77
CA LEU A 83 -15.62 23.73 3.35
C LEU A 83 -15.85 24.92 2.41
N ASP A 84 -15.58 26.15 2.84
CA ASP A 84 -15.76 27.31 1.97
C ASP A 84 -14.91 27.15 0.69
N ARG A 85 -15.63 27.16 -0.45
CA ARG A 85 -15.07 27.01 -1.80
C ARG A 85 -14.05 28.11 -2.14
N THR A 86 -14.13 29.25 -1.46
CA THR A 86 -13.20 30.37 -1.66
C THR A 86 -11.82 30.08 -1.10
N THR A 87 -11.74 29.45 0.06
CA THR A 87 -10.47 29.03 0.69
C THR A 87 -9.78 27.93 -0.12
N LEU A 88 -10.55 27.03 -0.76
CA LEU A 88 -10.00 25.99 -1.64
C LEU A 88 -9.37 26.54 -2.94
N LYS A 89 -9.85 27.70 -3.43
CA LYS A 89 -9.28 28.37 -4.61
C LYS A 89 -7.97 29.11 -4.30
N ALA A 90 -7.79 29.53 -3.06
CA ALA A 90 -6.59 30.24 -2.61
C ALA A 90 -5.44 29.30 -2.22
N MET A 91 -5.64 28.00 -2.15
CA MET A 91 -4.55 27.06 -1.87
C MET A 91 -3.52 27.06 -2.99
N PRO A 92 -2.22 27.25 -2.68
CA PRO A 92 -1.18 27.21 -3.70
C PRO A 92 -1.21 25.86 -4.43
N LYS A 93 -1.05 25.91 -5.75
CA LYS A 93 -0.93 24.70 -6.56
C LYS A 93 0.36 23.99 -6.16
N VAL A 94 0.22 22.85 -5.49
CA VAL A 94 1.35 22.03 -5.10
C VAL A 94 2.00 21.44 -6.35
N LYS A 95 3.31 21.66 -6.52
CA LYS A 95 4.08 21.03 -7.60
C LYS A 95 4.06 19.52 -7.39
N ARG A 96 3.91 18.74 -8.46
CA ARG A 96 4.07 17.29 -8.40
C ARG A 96 5.47 16.96 -7.91
N SER A 97 5.56 16.06 -6.96
CA SER A 97 6.83 15.51 -6.50
C SER A 97 7.46 14.66 -7.62
N LEU A 98 8.79 14.55 -7.60
CA LEU A 98 9.54 13.72 -8.55
C LEU A 98 9.35 12.21 -8.32
N MET A 99 8.60 11.80 -7.28
CA MET A 99 8.23 10.39 -7.06
C MET A 99 7.25 9.83 -8.09
N PHE A 100 6.70 10.66 -9.00
CA PHE A 100 5.89 10.14 -10.10
C PHE A 100 6.79 9.68 -11.24
N PRO A 101 6.84 8.38 -11.55
CA PRO A 101 7.45 7.93 -12.78
C PRO A 101 6.71 8.54 -13.98
N GLU A 102 7.43 8.71 -15.08
CA GLU A 102 6.81 9.11 -16.36
C GLU A 102 5.62 8.19 -16.67
N ALA A 103 4.54 8.74 -17.23
CA ALA A 103 3.29 8.05 -17.45
C ALA A 103 3.50 6.75 -18.24
N TRP A 104 3.52 5.64 -17.53
CA TRP A 104 3.55 4.30 -18.13
C TRP A 104 2.15 3.95 -18.63
N ARG A 105 2.00 3.69 -19.92
CA ARG A 105 0.74 3.19 -20.47
C ARG A 105 0.58 1.71 -20.15
N THR A 106 -0.19 1.42 -19.11
CA THR A 106 -0.46 0.05 -18.64
C THR A 106 -1.48 -0.70 -19.49
N ASN A 107 -2.30 0.01 -20.27
CA ASN A 107 -3.32 -0.61 -21.11
C ASN A 107 -2.67 -1.39 -22.27
N PRO A 108 -2.85 -2.72 -22.35
CA PRO A 108 -2.25 -3.55 -23.40
C PRO A 108 -2.69 -3.17 -24.81
N LEU A 109 -3.93 -2.70 -24.99
CA LEU A 109 -4.43 -2.22 -26.29
C LEU A 109 -3.76 -0.90 -26.69
N ALA A 110 -3.54 0.01 -25.73
CA ALA A 110 -2.83 1.25 -26.00
C ALA A 110 -1.35 0.98 -26.36
N ARG A 111 -0.71 0.00 -25.70
CA ARG A 111 0.67 -0.44 -26.05
C ARG A 111 0.75 -1.06 -27.44
N ALA A 112 -0.21 -1.91 -27.81
CA ALA A 112 -0.30 -2.48 -29.15
C ALA A 112 -0.48 -1.38 -30.20
N TRP A 113 -1.32 -0.38 -29.94
CA TRP A 113 -1.55 0.76 -30.80
C TRP A 113 -0.32 1.66 -30.95
N ASP A 114 0.39 1.92 -29.86
CA ASP A 114 1.66 2.67 -29.89
C ASP A 114 2.76 1.90 -30.64
N SER A 115 2.81 0.57 -30.50
CA SER A 115 3.71 -0.30 -31.27
C SER A 115 3.43 -0.26 -32.78
N LEU A 116 2.16 -0.26 -33.17
CA LEU A 116 1.75 -0.13 -34.57
C LEU A 116 2.12 1.25 -35.16
N ARG A 117 2.16 2.29 -34.34
CA ARG A 117 2.56 3.64 -34.74
C ARG A 117 4.06 3.90 -34.68
N GLY A 118 4.86 2.90 -34.27
CA GLY A 118 6.31 3.03 -34.13
C GLY A 118 6.76 3.76 -32.86
N HIS A 119 5.83 4.09 -31.96
CA HIS A 119 6.15 4.68 -30.67
C HIS A 119 6.44 3.56 -29.67
N LYS A 120 7.70 3.18 -29.53
CA LYS A 120 8.13 2.27 -28.45
C LYS A 120 8.38 3.09 -27.19
N SER A 121 7.48 3.02 -26.20
CA SER A 121 7.80 3.44 -24.86
C SER A 121 8.78 2.42 -24.25
N VAL A 122 10.06 2.69 -24.39
CA VAL A 122 11.10 1.85 -23.80
C VAL A 122 11.30 2.33 -22.37
N PRO A 123 11.23 1.42 -21.35
CA PRO A 123 11.66 1.77 -20.02
C PRO A 123 13.09 2.30 -20.07
N ARG A 124 13.37 3.43 -19.42
CA ARG A 124 14.73 3.92 -19.30
C ARG A 124 15.39 3.15 -18.17
N TYR A 125 16.34 2.31 -18.50
CA TYR A 125 17.23 1.69 -17.53
C TYR A 125 18.46 2.56 -17.32
N ALA A 126 18.97 2.62 -16.10
CA ALA A 126 20.14 3.41 -15.76
C ALA A 126 21.41 2.78 -16.39
N SER A 127 21.42 1.45 -16.57
CA SER A 127 22.55 0.74 -17.17
C SER A 127 22.12 -0.42 -18.06
N ALA A 128 23.01 -0.85 -18.97
CA ALA A 128 22.81 -2.03 -19.81
C ALA A 128 22.76 -3.34 -19.00
N GLU A 129 23.38 -3.38 -17.82
CA GLU A 129 23.33 -4.52 -16.91
C GLU A 129 21.95 -4.66 -16.26
N GLU A 130 21.36 -3.55 -15.82
CA GLU A 130 19.99 -3.52 -15.28
C GLU A 130 18.97 -4.00 -16.32
N GLN A 131 19.12 -3.55 -17.56
CA GLN A 131 18.25 -4.01 -18.66
C GLN A 131 18.36 -5.52 -18.87
N ARG A 132 19.57 -6.09 -18.91
CA ARG A 132 19.78 -7.53 -19.06
C ARG A 132 19.24 -8.34 -17.87
N ALA A 133 19.42 -7.83 -16.67
CA ALA A 133 18.90 -8.48 -15.47
C ALA A 133 17.36 -8.54 -15.50
N GLU A 134 16.68 -7.46 -15.87
CA GLU A 134 15.24 -7.40 -15.97
C GLU A 134 14.71 -8.27 -17.12
N GLU A 135 15.34 -8.28 -18.27
CA GLU A 135 14.96 -9.15 -19.39
C GLU A 135 15.04 -10.63 -18.99
N LYS A 136 16.07 -11.02 -18.23
CA LYS A 136 16.22 -12.38 -17.71
C LYS A 136 15.09 -12.73 -16.73
N TRP A 137 14.76 -11.83 -15.82
CA TRP A 137 13.67 -12.02 -14.87
C TRP A 137 12.32 -12.17 -15.55
N ARG A 138 12.03 -11.33 -16.54
CA ARG A 138 10.81 -11.42 -17.35
C ARG A 138 10.71 -12.73 -18.10
N HIS A 139 11.81 -13.19 -18.70
CA HIS A 139 11.83 -14.45 -19.45
C HIS A 139 11.53 -15.64 -18.52
N VAL A 140 12.23 -15.74 -17.41
CA VAL A 140 12.02 -16.80 -16.43
C VAL A 140 10.60 -16.74 -15.83
N GLY A 141 10.12 -15.56 -15.46
CA GLY A 141 8.76 -15.38 -14.95
C GLY A 141 7.69 -15.77 -15.97
N SER A 142 7.89 -15.44 -17.25
CA SER A 142 6.97 -15.83 -18.32
C SER A 142 6.92 -17.35 -18.48
N ILE A 143 8.06 -18.03 -18.51
CA ILE A 143 8.12 -19.51 -18.61
C ILE A 143 7.38 -20.14 -17.45
N ARG A 144 7.61 -19.69 -16.22
CA ARG A 144 6.94 -20.22 -15.04
C ARG A 144 5.41 -20.06 -15.13
N ARG A 145 4.93 -18.89 -15.53
CA ARG A 145 3.50 -18.63 -15.70
C ARG A 145 2.87 -19.51 -16.77
N TYR A 146 3.56 -19.74 -17.90
CA TYR A 146 3.08 -20.68 -18.92
C TYR A 146 3.03 -22.11 -18.39
N ILE A 147 4.02 -22.56 -17.61
CA ILE A 147 4.00 -23.87 -16.97
C ILE A 147 2.79 -24.01 -16.04
N LEU A 148 2.55 -23.01 -15.17
CA LEU A 148 1.39 -23.00 -14.29
C LEU A 148 0.07 -23.08 -15.08
N LEU A 149 -0.04 -22.28 -16.15
CA LEU A 149 -1.22 -22.26 -17.01
C LEU A 149 -1.46 -23.62 -17.68
N ILE A 150 -0.42 -24.22 -18.25
CA ILE A 150 -0.50 -25.54 -18.90
C ILE A 150 -0.92 -26.62 -17.90
N LEU A 151 -0.29 -26.67 -16.73
CA LEU A 151 -0.61 -27.63 -15.69
C LEU A 151 -2.06 -27.48 -15.21
N THR A 152 -2.52 -26.26 -15.01
CA THR A 152 -3.88 -25.94 -14.58
C THR A 152 -4.91 -26.36 -15.64
N ILE A 153 -4.68 -26.01 -16.90
CA ILE A 153 -5.58 -26.36 -18.01
C ILE A 153 -5.61 -27.88 -18.19
N MET A 154 -4.46 -28.54 -18.25
CA MET A 154 -4.37 -30.00 -18.41
C MET A 154 -5.15 -30.73 -17.32
N GLN A 155 -4.95 -30.38 -16.06
CA GLN A 155 -5.64 -30.98 -14.93
C GLN A 155 -7.15 -30.71 -14.99
N THR A 156 -7.56 -29.49 -15.37
CA THR A 156 -8.97 -29.13 -15.52
C THR A 156 -9.65 -29.92 -16.63
N VAL A 157 -8.98 -30.07 -17.77
CA VAL A 157 -9.51 -30.85 -18.91
C VAL A 157 -9.71 -32.33 -18.50
N VAL A 158 -8.70 -32.92 -17.87
CA VAL A 158 -8.78 -34.33 -17.39
C VAL A 158 -9.92 -34.49 -16.39
N ALA A 159 -10.02 -33.60 -15.39
CA ALA A 159 -11.08 -33.67 -14.38
C ALA A 159 -12.47 -33.44 -14.98
N THR A 160 -12.62 -32.51 -15.91
CA THR A 160 -13.90 -32.24 -16.57
C THR A 160 -14.29 -33.40 -17.49
N TRP A 161 -13.32 -33.99 -18.19
CA TRP A 161 -13.55 -35.20 -18.98
C TRP A 161 -14.02 -36.37 -18.10
N TYR A 162 -13.36 -36.59 -16.96
CA TYR A 162 -13.77 -37.63 -15.99
C TYR A 162 -15.16 -37.33 -15.42
N MET A 163 -15.44 -36.08 -15.02
CA MET A 163 -16.77 -35.67 -14.57
C MET A 163 -17.86 -35.95 -15.60
N LYS A 164 -17.56 -35.69 -16.90
CA LYS A 164 -18.48 -35.99 -18.01
C LYS A 164 -18.83 -37.49 -18.05
N THR A 165 -17.88 -38.42 -17.75
CA THR A 165 -18.14 -39.85 -17.80
C THR A 165 -19.05 -40.36 -16.69
N ILE A 166 -19.17 -39.60 -15.59
CA ILE A 166 -20.01 -39.95 -14.44
C ILE A 166 -21.45 -39.45 -14.64
N LEU A 167 -21.63 -38.41 -15.45
CA LEU A 167 -22.96 -37.83 -15.65
C LEU A 167 -23.84 -38.73 -16.55
N PRO A 168 -25.16 -38.81 -16.25
CA PRO A 168 -26.03 -39.82 -16.86
C PRO A 168 -26.32 -39.57 -18.35
N TYR A 169 -26.28 -38.34 -18.81
CA TYR A 169 -26.60 -37.99 -20.21
C TYR A 169 -25.33 -37.79 -21.02
N GLN A 170 -24.97 -38.77 -21.84
CA GLN A 170 -23.77 -38.77 -22.65
C GLN A 170 -24.08 -38.52 -24.14
N GLY A 171 -24.09 -37.27 -24.52
CA GLY A 171 -24.14 -36.88 -25.94
C GLY A 171 -25.48 -36.30 -26.43
N TRP A 172 -25.38 -35.32 -27.29
CA TRP A 172 -26.50 -34.67 -27.94
C TRP A 172 -27.09 -35.48 -29.10
N THR A 173 -26.52 -36.65 -29.40
CA THR A 173 -26.80 -37.47 -30.58
C THR A 173 -28.16 -38.19 -30.54
N LEU A 174 -28.90 -38.05 -29.44
CA LEU A 174 -30.21 -38.73 -29.28
C LEU A 174 -31.39 -37.78 -29.57
N LEU A 175 -31.14 -36.52 -29.91
CA LEU A 175 -32.17 -35.58 -30.27
C LEU A 175 -32.29 -35.50 -31.78
N ASP A 176 -33.28 -36.22 -32.37
CA ASP A 176 -33.62 -36.06 -33.79
C ASP A 176 -34.26 -34.66 -33.95
N PRO A 177 -33.71 -33.77 -34.79
CA PRO A 177 -34.31 -32.44 -35.03
C PRO A 177 -35.74 -32.52 -35.58
N MET A 178 -36.10 -33.57 -36.33
CA MET A 178 -37.45 -33.77 -36.86
C MET A 178 -38.47 -34.13 -35.81
N ASP A 179 -38.07 -34.92 -34.78
CA ASP A 179 -38.94 -35.24 -33.67
C ASP A 179 -39.23 -34.02 -32.78
N MET A 180 -38.29 -33.07 -32.70
CA MET A 180 -38.47 -31.82 -31.95
C MET A 180 -39.44 -30.85 -32.62
N ILE A 181 -39.56 -30.88 -33.96
CA ILE A 181 -40.48 -29.99 -34.72
C ILE A 181 -41.92 -30.49 -34.59
N ASN A 182 -42.13 -31.78 -34.48
CA ASN A 182 -43.46 -32.40 -34.42
C ASN A 182 -44.06 -32.53 -33.00
N GLN A 183 -43.30 -32.23 -31.95
CA GLN A 183 -43.74 -32.34 -30.56
C GLN A 183 -44.24 -30.97 -30.02
N ASN A 184 -45.14 -31.04 -29.02
CA ASN A 184 -45.52 -29.87 -28.27
C ASN A 184 -44.26 -29.24 -27.66
N TRP A 185 -44.14 -27.93 -27.72
CA TRP A 185 -42.96 -27.19 -27.20
C TRP A 185 -42.59 -27.58 -25.75
N GLN A 186 -43.59 -27.93 -24.89
CA GLN A 186 -43.36 -28.39 -23.54
C GLN A 186 -42.61 -29.70 -23.48
N GLN A 187 -42.93 -30.64 -24.36
CA GLN A 187 -42.26 -31.97 -24.45
C GLN A 187 -40.83 -31.80 -24.94
N SER A 188 -40.61 -30.94 -25.95
CA SER A 188 -39.28 -30.63 -26.47
C SER A 188 -38.38 -29.98 -25.42
N VAL A 189 -38.91 -29.03 -24.63
CA VAL A 189 -38.19 -28.39 -23.51
C VAL A 189 -37.80 -29.43 -22.47
N MET A 190 -38.72 -30.33 -22.07
CA MET A 190 -38.44 -31.35 -21.08
C MET A 190 -37.38 -32.38 -21.54
N GLN A 191 -37.25 -32.62 -22.81
CA GLN A 191 -36.21 -33.50 -23.40
C GLN A 191 -34.83 -32.80 -23.45
N ILE A 192 -34.79 -31.52 -23.75
CA ILE A 192 -33.53 -30.74 -23.90
C ILE A 192 -33.00 -30.30 -22.54
N LEU A 193 -33.88 -30.00 -21.60
CA LEU A 193 -33.51 -29.41 -20.29
C LEU A 193 -32.41 -30.20 -19.55
N PRO A 194 -32.43 -31.58 -19.48
CA PRO A 194 -31.37 -32.34 -18.83
C PRO A 194 -30.01 -32.13 -19.47
N TYR A 195 -29.93 -32.02 -20.79
CA TYR A 195 -28.65 -31.83 -21.52
C TYR A 195 -28.12 -30.41 -21.29
N VAL A 196 -29.00 -29.40 -21.29
CA VAL A 196 -28.62 -28.01 -20.99
C VAL A 196 -28.10 -27.90 -19.56
N LEU A 197 -28.82 -28.48 -18.60
CA LEU A 197 -28.41 -28.46 -17.19
C LEU A 197 -27.08 -29.20 -17.00
N GLN A 198 -26.90 -30.35 -17.63
CA GLN A 198 -25.66 -31.11 -17.54
C GLN A 198 -24.48 -30.36 -18.17
N THR A 199 -24.69 -29.71 -19.32
CA THR A 199 -23.67 -28.86 -19.95
C THR A 199 -23.32 -27.68 -19.04
N GLY A 200 -24.33 -27.06 -18.43
CA GLY A 200 -24.13 -26.01 -17.41
C GLY A 200 -23.33 -26.48 -16.21
N ILE A 201 -23.63 -27.67 -15.68
CA ILE A 201 -22.87 -28.28 -14.58
C ILE A 201 -21.41 -28.52 -14.97
N LEU A 202 -21.15 -29.07 -16.17
CA LEU A 202 -19.78 -29.30 -16.65
C LEU A 202 -19.01 -27.99 -16.84
N PHE A 203 -19.66 -26.97 -17.36
CA PHE A 203 -19.06 -25.66 -17.52
C PHE A 203 -18.70 -25.01 -16.18
N LEU A 204 -19.62 -25.01 -15.23
CA LEU A 204 -19.38 -24.48 -13.88
C LEU A 204 -18.32 -25.32 -13.14
N PHE A 205 -18.37 -26.63 -13.28
CA PHE A 205 -17.36 -27.52 -12.72
C PHE A 205 -15.97 -27.19 -13.27
N ALA A 206 -15.83 -27.01 -14.60
CA ALA A 206 -14.56 -26.67 -15.22
C ALA A 206 -14.01 -25.34 -14.68
N ILE A 207 -14.84 -24.30 -14.51
CA ILE A 207 -14.43 -23.02 -13.96
C ILE A 207 -13.97 -23.17 -12.51
N LEU A 208 -14.77 -23.80 -11.66
CA LEU A 208 -14.45 -24.01 -10.24
C LEU A 208 -13.22 -24.88 -10.06
N PHE A 209 -13.13 -25.96 -10.84
CA PHE A 209 -11.98 -26.85 -10.78
C PHE A 209 -10.69 -26.19 -11.26
N CYS A 210 -10.77 -25.34 -12.31
CA CYS A 210 -9.64 -24.53 -12.78
C CYS A 210 -9.09 -23.66 -11.66
N TRP A 211 -9.98 -23.00 -10.90
CA TRP A 211 -9.59 -22.18 -9.76
C TRP A 211 -8.90 -23.01 -8.66
N VAL A 212 -9.48 -24.15 -8.30
CA VAL A 212 -8.91 -25.05 -7.30
C VAL A 212 -7.56 -25.63 -7.78
N SER A 213 -7.46 -26.01 -9.04
CA SER A 213 -6.22 -26.51 -9.64
C SER A 213 -5.09 -25.47 -9.61
N ALA A 214 -5.38 -24.22 -9.95
CA ALA A 214 -4.40 -23.13 -9.85
C ALA A 214 -3.91 -22.95 -8.39
N GLY A 215 -4.84 -23.00 -7.42
CA GLY A 215 -4.52 -22.98 -5.99
C GLY A 215 -3.65 -24.16 -5.55
N PHE A 216 -3.97 -25.37 -6.03
CA PHE A 216 -3.20 -26.59 -5.74
C PHE A 216 -1.75 -26.47 -6.24
N TRP A 217 -1.55 -26.10 -7.52
CA TRP A 217 -0.19 -25.95 -8.07
C TRP A 217 0.60 -24.83 -7.39
N THR A 218 -0.09 -23.77 -6.97
CA THR A 218 0.53 -22.69 -6.20
C THR A 218 0.97 -23.20 -4.83
N ALA A 219 0.11 -23.89 -4.12
CA ALA A 219 0.42 -24.45 -2.80
C ALA A 219 1.52 -25.51 -2.86
N LEU A 220 1.46 -26.42 -3.85
CA LEU A 220 2.47 -27.47 -4.06
C LEU A 220 3.85 -26.86 -4.33
N MET A 221 3.93 -25.85 -5.19
CA MET A 221 5.20 -25.18 -5.46
C MET A 221 5.71 -24.43 -4.22
N GLY A 222 4.81 -23.77 -3.47
CA GLY A 222 5.17 -23.15 -2.20
C GLY A 222 5.74 -24.14 -1.18
N PHE A 223 5.12 -25.32 -1.07
CA PHE A 223 5.62 -26.40 -0.24
C PHE A 223 7.04 -26.82 -0.65
N LEU A 224 7.25 -27.04 -1.94
CA LEU A 224 8.56 -27.41 -2.47
C LEU A 224 9.61 -26.32 -2.21
N GLN A 225 9.26 -25.04 -2.36
CA GLN A 225 10.15 -23.92 -2.06
C GLN A 225 10.54 -23.86 -0.57
N LEU A 226 9.59 -24.13 0.33
CA LEU A 226 9.86 -24.15 1.77
C LEU A 226 10.66 -25.38 2.20
N LEU A 227 10.50 -26.52 1.50
CA LEU A 227 11.19 -27.77 1.81
C LEU A 227 12.62 -27.80 1.28
N ILE A 228 12.83 -27.40 0.01
CA ILE A 228 14.12 -27.52 -0.69
C ILE A 228 15.01 -26.30 -0.44
N GLY A 229 14.42 -25.20 -0.07
CA GLY A 229 15.07 -23.90 0.05
C GLY A 229 14.58 -22.92 -1.00
N ARG A 230 14.98 -21.64 -0.80
CA ARG A 230 14.47 -20.54 -1.62
C ARG A 230 15.12 -20.52 -3.00
N ASP A 231 14.32 -20.13 -3.98
CA ASP A 231 14.79 -19.86 -5.32
C ASP A 231 15.81 -18.71 -5.34
N LYS A 232 16.83 -18.81 -6.20
CA LYS A 232 17.88 -17.78 -6.38
C LYS A 232 17.35 -16.39 -6.79
N TYR A 233 16.11 -16.32 -7.26
CA TYR A 233 15.47 -15.06 -7.60
C TYR A 233 14.61 -14.52 -6.46
N SER A 234 14.55 -15.20 -5.31
CA SER A 234 13.74 -14.78 -4.18
C SER A 234 14.45 -13.71 -3.36
N ILE A 235 13.84 -12.54 -3.26
CA ILE A 235 14.24 -11.52 -2.29
C ILE A 235 13.81 -12.01 -0.90
N SER A 236 14.75 -12.08 0.03
CA SER A 236 14.53 -12.64 1.36
C SER A 236 15.27 -11.84 2.42
N TYR A 237 14.63 -11.71 3.58
CA TYR A 237 15.25 -11.11 4.76
C TYR A 237 16.58 -11.80 5.15
N SER A 238 16.69 -13.12 4.92
CA SER A 238 17.91 -13.87 5.21
C SER A 238 19.08 -13.57 4.26
N THR A 239 18.86 -12.84 3.17
CA THR A 239 19.92 -12.44 2.23
C THR A 239 20.51 -11.07 2.54
N VAL A 240 19.89 -10.32 3.46
CA VAL A 240 20.39 -9.03 3.95
C VAL A 240 20.84 -9.20 5.39
N GLY A 241 22.04 -8.74 5.68
CA GLY A 241 22.61 -8.76 7.05
C GLY A 241 22.02 -7.68 7.94
N ASP A 242 22.64 -7.51 9.13
CA ASP A 242 22.29 -6.45 10.07
C ASP A 242 23.12 -5.17 9.83
N GLU A 243 23.48 -4.92 8.59
CA GLU A 243 24.22 -3.72 8.21
C GLU A 243 23.45 -2.44 8.58
N PRO A 244 24.19 -1.36 8.93
CA PRO A 244 23.54 -0.08 9.21
C PRO A 244 22.80 0.42 7.99
N LEU A 245 21.66 1.11 8.20
CA LEU A 245 20.91 1.69 7.11
C LEU A 245 21.69 2.81 6.44
N ASN A 246 21.49 2.98 5.13
CA ASN A 246 22.14 4.06 4.38
C ASN A 246 21.63 5.42 4.92
N PRO A 247 22.53 6.29 5.45
CA PRO A 247 22.14 7.57 6.03
C PRO A 247 21.51 8.54 5.02
N ALA A 248 21.72 8.33 3.73
CA ALA A 248 21.10 9.13 2.67
C ALA A 248 19.63 8.74 2.42
N HIS A 249 19.21 7.56 2.86
CA HIS A 249 17.86 7.04 2.61
C HIS A 249 16.96 7.27 3.82
N ARG A 250 15.86 7.97 3.58
CA ARG A 250 14.79 8.18 4.57
C ARG A 250 13.51 7.50 4.12
N THR A 251 12.76 6.99 5.07
CA THR A 251 11.53 6.24 4.85
C THR A 251 10.35 6.92 5.54
N ALA A 252 9.26 7.15 4.80
CA ALA A 252 8.01 7.62 5.36
C ALA A 252 7.10 6.43 5.73
N LEU A 253 6.70 6.32 6.99
CA LEU A 253 5.65 5.41 7.45
C LEU A 253 4.31 6.12 7.30
N ILE A 254 3.47 5.68 6.39
CA ILE A 254 2.22 6.35 6.03
C ILE A 254 1.04 5.54 6.54
N MET A 255 0.25 6.14 7.42
CA MET A 255 -0.97 5.55 7.97
C MET A 255 -2.20 6.36 7.55
N PRO A 256 -2.86 6.02 6.44
CA PRO A 256 -4.12 6.64 6.06
C PRO A 256 -5.27 6.09 6.91
N ILE A 257 -6.01 6.99 7.56
CA ILE A 257 -7.13 6.69 8.46
C ILE A 257 -8.42 7.41 8.02
N CYS A 258 -9.57 6.86 8.36
CA CYS A 258 -10.87 7.47 8.04
C CYS A 258 -11.99 6.96 8.95
N ASN A 259 -12.32 7.70 10.00
CA ASN A 259 -13.31 7.34 11.02
C ASN A 259 -13.04 5.98 11.68
N GLU A 260 -11.78 5.68 11.94
CA GLU A 260 -11.34 4.48 12.63
C GLU A 260 -11.43 4.62 14.15
N ASP A 261 -11.31 3.50 14.87
CA ASP A 261 -11.17 3.54 16.33
C ASP A 261 -9.84 4.18 16.72
N VAL A 262 -9.94 5.37 17.31
CA VAL A 262 -8.78 6.21 17.65
C VAL A 262 -7.86 5.52 18.64
N GLY A 263 -8.42 4.83 19.64
CA GLY A 263 -7.61 4.14 20.67
C GLY A 263 -6.76 3.03 20.04
N ARG A 264 -7.36 2.21 19.18
CA ARG A 264 -6.67 1.11 18.49
C ARG A 264 -5.60 1.61 17.53
N VAL A 265 -5.92 2.63 16.71
CA VAL A 265 -4.98 3.22 15.75
C VAL A 265 -3.73 3.74 16.45
N PHE A 266 -3.91 4.57 17.47
CA PHE A 266 -2.79 5.24 18.13
C PHE A 266 -2.01 4.29 19.06
N ALA A 267 -2.65 3.27 19.62
CA ALA A 267 -1.94 2.20 20.34
C ALA A 267 -1.04 1.37 19.39
N GLY A 268 -1.56 0.98 18.22
CA GLY A 268 -0.79 0.27 17.20
C GLY A 268 0.38 1.10 16.66
N LEU A 269 0.15 2.39 16.44
CA LEU A 269 1.18 3.31 15.98
C LEU A 269 2.27 3.53 17.04
N ARG A 270 1.88 3.65 18.33
CA ARG A 270 2.81 3.71 19.45
C ARG A 270 3.70 2.47 19.48
N ALA A 271 3.10 1.29 19.43
CA ALA A 271 3.84 0.02 19.45
C ALA A 271 4.83 -0.09 18.26
N THR A 272 4.42 0.34 17.07
CA THR A 272 5.28 0.39 15.89
C THR A 272 6.44 1.36 16.09
N TRP A 273 6.17 2.61 16.52
CA TRP A 273 7.20 3.62 16.72
C TRP A 273 8.20 3.23 17.81
N GLU A 274 7.73 2.79 18.97
CA GLU A 274 8.60 2.31 20.04
C GLU A 274 9.46 1.12 19.60
N SER A 275 8.93 0.25 18.75
CA SER A 275 9.71 -0.84 18.16
C SER A 275 10.80 -0.31 17.21
N VAL A 276 10.52 0.71 16.40
CA VAL A 276 11.53 1.36 15.55
C VAL A 276 12.62 2.01 16.41
N VAL A 277 12.24 2.72 17.47
CA VAL A 277 13.21 3.35 18.41
C VAL A 277 14.13 2.30 19.01
N ARG A 278 13.62 1.13 19.42
CA ARG A 278 14.45 0.03 19.97
C ARG A 278 15.48 -0.51 18.98
N THR A 279 15.28 -0.38 17.66
CA THR A 279 16.31 -0.79 16.67
C THR A 279 17.49 0.18 16.57
N GLY A 280 17.41 1.35 17.21
CA GLY A 280 18.42 2.40 17.09
C GLY A 280 18.40 3.16 15.73
N ASN A 281 17.42 2.89 14.86
CA ASN A 281 17.35 3.46 13.50
C ASN A 281 16.21 4.48 13.33
N ALA A 282 15.68 5.04 14.43
CA ALA A 282 14.54 5.96 14.38
C ALA A 282 14.80 7.22 13.53
N GLU A 283 16.04 7.62 13.38
CA GLU A 283 16.45 8.77 12.55
C GLU A 283 16.10 8.61 11.07
N HIS A 284 16.06 7.36 10.56
CA HIS A 284 15.72 7.06 9.16
C HIS A 284 14.23 7.09 8.87
N PHE A 285 13.37 7.17 9.90
CA PHE A 285 11.92 7.07 9.76
C PHE A 285 11.21 8.34 10.20
N ASP A 286 10.18 8.70 9.45
CA ASP A 286 9.16 9.66 9.84
C ASP A 286 7.77 9.03 9.69
N VAL A 287 6.86 9.34 10.59
CA VAL A 287 5.50 8.80 10.61
C VAL A 287 4.50 9.87 10.18
N TYR A 288 3.58 9.50 9.29
CA TYR A 288 2.55 10.39 8.79
C TYR A 288 1.17 9.77 8.97
N ILE A 289 0.38 10.37 9.85
CA ILE A 289 -1.02 10.02 10.05
C ILE A 289 -1.83 10.88 9.07
N LEU A 290 -2.38 10.24 8.06
CA LEU A 290 -3.11 10.91 6.98
C LEU A 290 -4.61 10.72 7.16
N SER A 291 -5.26 11.64 7.87
CA SER A 291 -6.68 11.55 8.17
C SER A 291 -7.56 12.06 7.02
N ASP A 292 -8.57 11.25 6.71
CA ASP A 292 -9.73 11.56 5.87
C ASP A 292 -11.03 11.55 6.70
N SER A 293 -10.93 11.58 8.02
CA SER A 293 -12.08 11.52 8.92
C SER A 293 -12.98 12.73 8.73
N TYR A 294 -14.27 12.46 8.57
CA TYR A 294 -15.30 13.47 8.35
C TYR A 294 -16.19 13.67 9.57
N ASP A 295 -16.18 12.72 10.50
CA ASP A 295 -16.81 12.88 11.78
C ASP A 295 -16.01 13.86 12.63
N ALA A 296 -16.67 14.90 13.14
CA ALA A 296 -16.00 15.96 13.88
C ALA A 296 -15.42 15.48 15.22
N ASP A 297 -16.17 14.60 15.92
CA ASP A 297 -15.77 14.09 17.24
C ASP A 297 -14.57 13.17 17.10
N ILE A 298 -14.57 12.30 16.08
CA ILE A 298 -13.46 11.42 15.77
C ILE A 298 -12.23 12.25 15.37
N ALA A 299 -12.39 13.27 14.52
CA ALA A 299 -11.30 14.13 14.09
C ALA A 299 -10.63 14.89 15.25
N ILE A 300 -11.42 15.36 16.23
CA ILE A 300 -10.92 15.99 17.45
C ILE A 300 -10.18 14.97 18.31
N ALA A 301 -10.75 13.76 18.46
CA ALA A 301 -10.13 12.68 19.22
C ALA A 301 -8.80 12.23 18.60
N GLU A 302 -8.71 12.14 17.26
CA GLU A 302 -7.47 11.85 16.53
C GLU A 302 -6.38 12.89 16.82
N GLN A 303 -6.72 14.17 16.75
CA GLN A 303 -5.76 15.25 17.01
C GLN A 303 -5.25 15.21 18.46
N LYS A 304 -6.15 14.99 19.42
CA LYS A 304 -5.79 14.83 20.82
C LYS A 304 -4.85 13.64 21.02
N ALA A 305 -5.21 12.48 20.49
CA ALA A 305 -4.42 11.27 20.59
C ALA A 305 -3.04 11.43 19.92
N TRP A 306 -2.96 12.13 18.78
CA TRP A 306 -1.70 12.47 18.15
C TRP A 306 -0.80 13.33 19.05
N MET A 307 -1.34 14.39 19.66
CA MET A 307 -0.57 15.26 20.56
C MET A 307 -0.06 14.49 21.79
N GLU A 308 -0.90 13.62 22.36
CA GLU A 308 -0.54 12.76 23.50
C GLU A 308 0.57 11.76 23.07
N LEU A 309 0.43 11.10 21.92
CA LEU A 309 1.44 10.20 21.39
C LEU A 309 2.78 10.90 21.22
N VAL A 310 2.81 12.03 20.49
CA VAL A 310 4.04 12.80 20.23
C VAL A 310 4.75 13.18 21.52
N ARG A 311 3.99 13.64 22.52
CA ARG A 311 4.53 13.99 23.85
C ARG A 311 5.12 12.76 24.54
N ASP A 312 4.37 11.66 24.58
CA ASP A 312 4.69 10.48 25.39
C ASP A 312 5.91 9.71 24.86
N VAL A 313 6.08 9.66 23.52
CA VAL A 313 7.19 8.94 22.88
C VAL A 313 8.33 9.87 22.41
N GLY A 314 8.26 11.16 22.72
CA GLY A 314 9.26 12.13 22.25
C GLY A 314 9.30 12.26 20.71
N GLY A 315 8.16 12.05 20.06
CA GLY A 315 8.04 11.97 18.59
C GLY A 315 7.96 13.32 17.87
N ALA A 316 8.29 14.44 18.54
CA ALA A 316 8.28 15.76 17.93
C ALA A 316 9.25 15.84 16.75
N GLY A 317 8.78 16.38 15.62
CA GLY A 317 9.56 16.43 14.37
C GLY A 317 9.71 15.08 13.65
N LYS A 318 9.06 14.00 14.15
CA LYS A 318 9.08 12.64 13.58
C LYS A 318 7.70 12.08 13.31
N ILE A 319 6.70 12.41 14.12
CA ILE A 319 5.34 11.93 13.98
C ILE A 319 4.43 13.10 13.63
N PHE A 320 3.89 13.06 12.44
CA PHE A 320 3.10 14.14 11.86
C PHE A 320 1.64 13.71 11.66
N TYR A 321 0.72 14.64 11.85
CA TYR A 321 -0.70 14.46 11.59
C TYR A 321 -1.17 15.48 10.56
N ARG A 322 -1.87 15.02 9.52
CA ARG A 322 -2.50 15.88 8.56
C ARG A 322 -3.93 15.40 8.29
N ARG A 323 -4.89 16.30 8.39
CA ARG A 323 -6.26 16.07 7.96
C ARG A 323 -6.52 16.77 6.64
N ARG A 324 -7.01 16.00 5.67
CA ARG A 324 -7.36 16.49 4.35
C ARG A 324 -8.79 17.05 4.36
N ARG A 325 -8.97 18.28 3.83
CA ARG A 325 -10.29 18.92 3.72
C ARG A 325 -11.17 18.26 2.67
N ARG A 326 -10.60 17.83 1.55
CA ARG A 326 -11.32 17.25 0.43
C ARG A 326 -10.88 15.82 0.17
N ARG A 327 -11.81 14.89 0.41
CA ARG A 327 -11.61 13.44 0.24
C ARG A 327 -11.78 13.01 -1.22
N VAL A 328 -10.79 13.28 -2.07
CA VAL A 328 -10.79 12.80 -3.46
C VAL A 328 -10.05 11.48 -3.54
N LYS A 329 -10.64 10.47 -4.19
CA LYS A 329 -10.06 9.14 -4.40
C LYS A 329 -9.75 8.36 -3.10
N ARG A 330 -10.39 8.67 -1.99
CA ARG A 330 -10.25 7.95 -0.70
C ARG A 330 -8.78 7.68 -0.33
N LYS A 331 -8.42 6.47 0.14
CA LYS A 331 -7.07 6.07 0.57
C LYS A 331 -6.00 6.37 -0.49
N SER A 332 -6.22 5.96 -1.74
CA SER A 332 -5.25 6.20 -2.83
C SER A 332 -5.01 7.68 -3.11
N GLY A 333 -6.08 8.50 -3.09
CA GLY A 333 -5.94 9.95 -3.27
C GLY A 333 -5.32 10.64 -2.07
N ASN A 334 -5.43 10.07 -0.86
CA ASN A 334 -4.78 10.57 0.34
C ASN A 334 -3.26 10.35 0.28
N ILE A 335 -2.84 9.17 -0.17
CA ILE A 335 -1.43 8.85 -0.41
C ILE A 335 -0.88 9.67 -1.59
N ASP A 336 -1.63 9.80 -2.68
CA ASP A 336 -1.23 10.64 -3.83
C ASP A 336 -0.98 12.10 -3.44
N ASP A 337 -1.82 12.67 -2.58
CA ASP A 337 -1.64 14.03 -2.05
C ASP A 337 -0.38 14.12 -1.17
N PHE A 338 -0.11 13.12 -0.33
CA PHE A 338 1.13 13.01 0.43
C PHE A 338 2.35 12.98 -0.50
N CYS A 339 2.36 12.07 -1.48
CA CYS A 339 3.47 11.94 -2.42
C CYS A 339 3.76 13.24 -3.17
N ARG A 340 2.71 13.97 -3.58
CA ARG A 340 2.87 15.25 -4.28
C ARG A 340 3.51 16.33 -3.42
N ARG A 341 3.19 16.35 -2.13
CA ARG A 341 3.65 17.42 -1.21
C ARG A 341 5.01 17.13 -0.64
N TRP A 342 5.22 15.91 -0.15
CA TRP A 342 6.39 15.58 0.68
C TRP A 342 7.17 14.35 0.20
N GLY A 343 6.65 13.64 -0.80
CA GLY A 343 7.27 12.42 -1.28
C GLY A 343 8.72 12.60 -1.73
N SER A 344 9.08 13.77 -2.26
CA SER A 344 10.48 14.07 -2.67
C SER A 344 11.48 14.09 -1.51
N ASN A 345 11.02 14.13 -0.26
CA ASN A 345 11.88 14.11 0.93
C ASN A 345 12.29 12.69 1.35
N TYR A 346 11.75 11.66 0.70
CA TYR A 346 11.92 10.26 1.09
C TYR A 346 12.36 9.41 -0.09
N SER A 347 13.27 8.49 0.19
CA SER A 347 13.66 7.44 -0.78
C SER A 347 12.60 6.35 -0.84
N TYR A 348 11.97 6.06 0.29
CA TYR A 348 11.00 4.99 0.42
C TYR A 348 9.76 5.42 1.21
N MET A 349 8.65 4.72 1.00
CA MET A 349 7.47 4.82 1.84
C MET A 349 6.96 3.43 2.22
N VAL A 350 6.47 3.27 3.45
CA VAL A 350 5.75 2.08 3.90
C VAL A 350 4.31 2.47 4.19
N VAL A 351 3.37 1.82 3.51
CA VAL A 351 1.94 2.07 3.73
C VAL A 351 1.41 1.10 4.78
N LEU A 352 0.85 1.64 5.85
CA LEU A 352 0.21 0.90 6.92
C LEU A 352 -1.32 1.00 6.80
N ASP A 353 -2.05 -0.01 7.27
CA ASP A 353 -3.48 0.12 7.54
C ASP A 353 -3.69 0.55 9.00
N ALA A 354 -4.85 1.09 9.30
CA ALA A 354 -5.22 1.60 10.61
C ALA A 354 -5.16 0.54 11.74
N ASP A 355 -5.24 -0.73 11.39
CA ASP A 355 -5.18 -1.89 12.27
C ASP A 355 -3.86 -2.70 12.14
N SER A 356 -2.92 -2.20 11.34
CA SER A 356 -1.62 -2.84 11.12
C SER A 356 -0.59 -2.38 12.14
N VAL A 357 0.16 -3.35 12.67
CA VAL A 357 1.33 -3.11 13.53
C VAL A 357 2.52 -3.79 12.88
N MET A 358 3.61 -3.06 12.70
CA MET A 358 4.86 -3.60 12.16
C MET A 358 5.98 -3.42 13.18
N SER A 359 6.81 -4.45 13.34
CA SER A 359 8.00 -4.34 14.21
C SER A 359 9.09 -3.49 13.55
N GLY A 360 9.92 -2.86 14.37
CA GLY A 360 11.06 -2.09 13.90
C GLY A 360 12.04 -2.93 13.09
N GLU A 361 12.27 -4.19 13.47
CA GLU A 361 13.11 -5.13 12.73
C GLU A 361 12.53 -5.43 11.34
N CYS A 362 11.19 -5.56 11.23
CA CYS A 362 10.56 -5.73 9.93
C CYS A 362 10.75 -4.49 9.06
N LEU A 363 10.55 -3.30 9.61
CA LEU A 363 10.70 -2.04 8.89
C LEU A 363 12.15 -1.80 8.42
N THR A 364 13.13 -1.97 9.31
CA THR A 364 14.55 -1.85 8.96
C THR A 364 14.99 -2.91 7.95
N GLY A 365 14.47 -4.13 8.09
CA GLY A 365 14.72 -5.22 7.14
C GLY A 365 14.15 -4.92 5.74
N LEU A 366 12.96 -4.33 5.66
CA LEU A 366 12.39 -3.89 4.38
C LEU A 366 13.26 -2.83 3.70
N VAL A 367 13.79 -1.86 4.46
CA VAL A 367 14.71 -0.84 3.93
C VAL A 367 15.98 -1.49 3.40
N ARG A 368 16.62 -2.38 4.18
CA ARG A 368 17.81 -3.10 3.72
C ARG A 368 17.56 -3.92 2.46
N MET A 369 16.41 -4.57 2.37
CA MET A 369 16.03 -5.32 1.17
C MET A 369 15.84 -4.42 -0.05
N MET A 370 15.29 -3.22 0.11
CA MET A 370 15.19 -2.24 -0.98
C MET A 370 16.55 -1.72 -1.39
N ASP A 371 17.43 -1.40 -0.43
CA ASP A 371 18.80 -0.95 -0.71
C ASP A 371 19.62 -2.02 -1.45
N ALA A 372 19.44 -3.29 -1.09
CA ALA A 372 20.10 -4.42 -1.74
C ALA A 372 19.51 -4.79 -3.11
N ASN A 373 18.32 -4.32 -3.44
CA ASN A 373 17.60 -4.64 -4.67
C ASN A 373 17.06 -3.38 -5.35
N PRO A 374 17.91 -2.53 -5.94
CA PRO A 374 17.51 -1.23 -6.50
C PRO A 374 16.48 -1.32 -7.63
N ASN A 375 16.34 -2.49 -8.25
CA ASN A 375 15.34 -2.75 -9.29
C ASN A 375 13.98 -3.20 -8.74
N ALA A 376 13.86 -3.39 -7.43
CA ALA A 376 12.58 -3.73 -6.80
C ALA A 376 11.74 -2.46 -6.63
N GLY A 377 10.56 -2.41 -7.23
CA GLY A 377 9.63 -1.30 -7.04
C GLY A 377 8.80 -1.43 -5.77
N ILE A 378 8.54 -2.65 -5.30
CA ILE A 378 7.75 -2.95 -4.10
C ILE A 378 8.31 -4.21 -3.44
N ILE A 379 8.52 -4.17 -2.13
CA ILE A 379 8.78 -5.36 -1.32
C ILE A 379 7.69 -5.45 -0.26
N GLN A 380 6.91 -6.53 -0.31
CA GLN A 380 5.75 -6.76 0.55
C GLN A 380 6.10 -7.72 1.67
N SER A 381 5.83 -7.34 2.92
CA SER A 381 5.84 -8.28 4.05
C SER A 381 4.57 -9.13 4.06
N SER A 382 4.66 -10.34 4.63
CA SER A 382 3.48 -11.20 4.81
C SER A 382 2.83 -10.90 6.16
N PRO A 383 1.66 -10.22 6.19
CA PRO A 383 0.98 -9.92 7.44
C PRO A 383 0.41 -11.19 8.07
N LYS A 384 0.38 -11.20 9.41
CA LYS A 384 -0.21 -12.29 10.20
C LYS A 384 -1.35 -11.73 11.03
N ALA A 385 -2.51 -12.39 10.98
CA ALA A 385 -3.63 -12.04 11.86
C ALA A 385 -3.26 -12.30 13.33
N SER A 386 -3.61 -11.38 14.22
CA SER A 386 -3.35 -11.44 15.66
C SER A 386 -4.53 -10.87 16.46
N GLY A 387 -4.58 -11.13 17.78
CA GLY A 387 -5.59 -10.54 18.66
C GLY A 387 -7.00 -11.08 18.44
N MET A 388 -7.15 -12.36 18.12
CA MET A 388 -8.43 -12.99 17.74
C MET A 388 -9.07 -13.72 18.91
N ASP A 389 -10.28 -13.31 19.35
CA ASP A 389 -10.97 -13.86 20.52
C ASP A 389 -12.10 -14.83 20.17
N THR A 390 -12.73 -14.69 19.00
CA THR A 390 -13.80 -15.59 18.54
C THR A 390 -13.25 -16.86 17.91
N LEU A 391 -14.01 -17.97 17.99
CA LEU A 391 -13.64 -19.24 17.35
C LEU A 391 -13.37 -19.07 15.84
N TYR A 392 -14.23 -18.34 15.15
CA TYR A 392 -14.08 -18.07 13.71
C TYR A 392 -12.77 -17.32 13.44
N ALA A 393 -12.49 -16.27 14.20
CA ALA A 393 -11.29 -15.48 14.05
C ALA A 393 -10.01 -16.29 14.35
N ARG A 394 -10.07 -17.20 15.35
CA ARG A 394 -8.96 -18.14 15.65
C ARG A 394 -8.74 -19.15 14.53
N CYS A 395 -9.80 -19.66 13.91
CA CYS A 395 -9.70 -20.51 12.73
C CYS A 395 -9.05 -19.78 11.55
N GLN A 396 -9.42 -18.52 11.31
CA GLN A 396 -8.78 -17.69 10.29
C GLN A 396 -7.30 -17.42 10.59
N GLN A 397 -6.97 -17.13 11.85
CA GLN A 397 -5.59 -16.93 12.28
C GLN A 397 -4.75 -18.20 12.04
N PHE A 398 -5.29 -19.37 12.39
CA PHE A 398 -4.64 -20.64 12.12
C PHE A 398 -4.42 -20.86 10.62
N ALA A 399 -5.46 -20.69 9.81
CA ALA A 399 -5.38 -20.83 8.37
C ALA A 399 -4.31 -19.90 7.76
N THR A 400 -4.27 -18.63 8.19
CA THR A 400 -3.29 -17.66 7.71
C THR A 400 -1.86 -18.05 8.10
N ARG A 401 -1.66 -18.61 9.29
CA ARG A 401 -0.34 -19.06 9.76
C ARG A 401 0.18 -20.30 9.04
N VAL A 402 -0.70 -21.22 8.72
CA VAL A 402 -0.34 -22.48 8.05
C VAL A 402 -0.27 -22.28 6.54
N TYR A 403 -1.33 -21.75 5.96
CA TYR A 403 -1.46 -21.60 4.51
C TYR A 403 -0.73 -20.38 3.96
N GLY A 404 -0.65 -19.28 4.73
CA GLY A 404 -0.07 -18.01 4.29
C GLY A 404 1.36 -18.15 3.77
N PRO A 405 2.32 -18.67 4.55
CA PRO A 405 3.71 -18.82 4.11
C PRO A 405 3.84 -19.70 2.87
N LEU A 406 3.06 -20.80 2.81
CA LEU A 406 3.06 -21.74 1.71
C LEU A 406 2.55 -21.09 0.42
N PHE A 407 1.42 -20.40 0.51
CA PHE A 407 0.82 -19.73 -0.64
C PHE A 407 1.67 -18.56 -1.14
N THR A 408 2.22 -17.76 -0.20
CA THR A 408 3.10 -16.63 -0.53
C THR A 408 4.37 -17.10 -1.24
N ALA A 409 5.01 -18.18 -0.76
CA ALA A 409 6.19 -18.74 -1.42
C ALA A 409 5.87 -19.24 -2.83
N GLY A 410 4.72 -19.92 -3.01
CA GLY A 410 4.27 -20.38 -4.32
C GLY A 410 3.92 -19.25 -5.26
N LEU A 411 3.20 -18.24 -4.80
CA LEU A 411 2.91 -17.03 -5.60
C LEU A 411 4.18 -16.33 -6.03
N HIS A 412 5.13 -16.13 -5.11
CA HIS A 412 6.40 -15.49 -5.43
C HIS A 412 7.17 -16.27 -6.50
N PHE A 413 7.20 -17.61 -6.42
CA PHE A 413 7.82 -18.45 -7.43
C PHE A 413 7.17 -18.29 -8.82
N TRP A 414 5.83 -18.37 -8.89
CA TRP A 414 5.12 -18.33 -10.18
C TRP A 414 5.11 -16.94 -10.81
N GLN A 415 4.97 -15.91 -9.99
CA GLN A 415 4.83 -14.53 -10.48
C GLN A 415 6.15 -13.84 -10.73
N LEU A 416 7.17 -14.20 -10.01
CA LEU A 416 8.55 -13.68 -10.08
C LEU A 416 8.62 -12.21 -10.49
N GLY A 417 8.68 -11.28 -9.52
CA GLY A 417 8.80 -9.85 -9.78
C GLY A 417 7.51 -9.13 -10.23
N GLU A 418 6.44 -9.86 -10.61
CA GLU A 418 5.12 -9.28 -10.93
C GLU A 418 4.10 -9.68 -9.85
N SER A 419 4.40 -9.38 -8.59
CA SER A 419 3.56 -9.73 -7.46
C SER A 419 2.39 -8.76 -7.28
N HIS A 420 1.34 -9.21 -6.60
CA HIS A 420 0.20 -8.36 -6.25
C HIS A 420 0.52 -7.53 -5.00
N TYR A 421 0.29 -6.22 -5.09
CA TYR A 421 0.31 -5.35 -3.93
C TYR A 421 -0.99 -5.48 -3.15
N TRP A 422 -0.90 -5.82 -1.86
CA TRP A 422 -2.07 -6.03 -1.00
C TRP A 422 -2.63 -4.73 -0.39
N GLY A 423 -2.00 -3.60 -0.69
CA GLY A 423 -2.48 -2.29 -0.27
C GLY A 423 -1.89 -1.79 1.05
N HIS A 424 -1.14 -2.60 1.78
CA HIS A 424 -0.52 -2.26 3.07
C HIS A 424 0.70 -3.14 3.38
N ASN A 425 1.47 -2.78 4.41
CA ASN A 425 2.64 -3.51 4.93
C ASN A 425 3.68 -3.84 3.85
N ALA A 426 3.90 -2.90 2.95
CA ALA A 426 4.90 -2.98 1.90
C ALA A 426 5.70 -1.69 1.84
N ILE A 427 6.99 -1.82 1.51
CA ILE A 427 7.86 -0.71 1.17
C ILE A 427 7.84 -0.49 -0.34
N ILE A 428 7.76 0.77 -0.76
CA ILE A 428 7.63 1.23 -2.14
C ILE A 428 8.69 2.30 -2.39
#